data_f8aa0ea80e94c72c90c3c5106cfbd2a1
#
_entry.id   f8aa0ea80e94c72c90c3c5106cfbd2a1
#
_cell.length_a   1.000
_cell.length_b   1.000
_cell.length_c   1.000
_cell.angle_alpha   90.00
_cell.angle_beta   90.00
_cell.angle_gamma   90.00
#
_symmetry.space_group_name_H-M   'P 1'
#
loop_
_entity.id
_entity.type
_entity.pdbx_description
1 polymer ?
#
loop_
_entity_poly.entity_id
_entity_poly.type
_entity_poly.pdbx_seq_one_letter_code
_entity_poly.pdbx_strand_id
1 'polypeptide(L)'
;IWGDVPLVLVPIESPSQPETYPVRTEKEKVYAQVESDLENAGQYAKYLGKNKYYATTDALNVLKAEYSLWMYTTQNGGDGYLSKAQEALGALNISGSRLLSDYASIFSRTNKVNNEVIFALNNDQADGNTGSSYFANMYPYYTDVDSKYWSNPVPISGQFLDLSPSFQNVLQKSKDENNDSRVDCIYGHGNYGVGGKNITWVNKFLPAMTPGSNTYIFDVDLLYYRYALAVMLDAELKYYQDDYSGALKSLNIVAKRAYGVEDFYKETSKSAVLDALVHEYSIEFVEEGVIWWALIRLGKIEECNPTIAEYGKKNKNILLLPVSQAALNRNSNLTQTVGWGATD
;
A
#
# COMPACT_ATOMS: atom_id res chain seq x y z
N ILE A 1 3.95 -9.44 -9.76
CA ILE A 1 4.14 -10.30 -8.59
C ILE A 1 4.71 -11.66 -9.01
N TRP A 2 4.11 -12.38 -9.98
CA TRP A 2 4.55 -13.71 -10.42
C TRP A 2 5.21 -13.73 -11.80
N GLY A 3 5.40 -12.58 -12.45
CA GLY A 3 5.78 -12.51 -13.86
C GLY A 3 4.65 -12.96 -14.75
N ASP A 4 4.89 -13.99 -15.59
CA ASP A 4 3.84 -14.61 -16.40
C ASP A 4 2.77 -15.25 -15.51
N VAL A 5 1.51 -15.11 -15.89
CA VAL A 5 0.36 -15.63 -15.15
C VAL A 5 -0.70 -16.16 -16.11
N PRO A 6 -1.58 -17.06 -15.67
CA PRO A 6 -2.75 -17.43 -16.47
C PRO A 6 -3.60 -16.22 -16.85
N LEU A 7 -3.98 -16.11 -18.11
CA LEU A 7 -4.91 -15.11 -18.62
C LEU A 7 -6.16 -15.81 -19.12
N VAL A 8 -7.22 -15.80 -18.33
CA VAL A 8 -8.51 -16.42 -18.64
C VAL A 8 -9.53 -15.32 -18.87
N LEU A 9 -10.04 -15.21 -20.12
CA LEU A 9 -10.92 -14.14 -20.56
C LEU A 9 -12.36 -14.60 -20.81
N VAL A 10 -12.64 -15.89 -20.55
CA VAL A 10 -13.97 -16.48 -20.73
C VAL A 10 -14.45 -17.08 -19.40
N PRO A 11 -15.76 -17.08 -19.11
CA PRO A 11 -16.30 -17.77 -17.96
C PRO A 11 -15.99 -19.28 -17.99
N ILE A 12 -15.63 -19.84 -16.85
CA ILE A 12 -15.48 -21.29 -16.68
C ILE A 12 -16.81 -21.84 -16.19
N GLU A 13 -17.54 -22.53 -17.06
CA GLU A 13 -18.86 -23.09 -16.77
C GLU A 13 -18.82 -24.60 -16.46
N SER A 14 -17.70 -25.25 -16.75
CA SER A 14 -17.52 -26.70 -16.55
C SER A 14 -16.08 -27.04 -16.20
N PRO A 15 -15.83 -28.01 -15.30
CA PRO A 15 -14.49 -28.51 -15.00
C PRO A 15 -13.75 -29.14 -16.22
N SER A 16 -14.49 -29.48 -17.27
CA SER A 16 -13.91 -30.07 -18.47
C SER A 16 -13.45 -29.06 -19.53
N GLN A 17 -13.70 -27.75 -19.28
CA GLN A 17 -13.22 -26.71 -20.18
C GLN A 17 -11.69 -26.61 -20.13
N PRO A 18 -11.00 -26.41 -21.32
CA PRO A 18 -9.54 -26.22 -21.35
C PRO A 18 -9.04 -25.11 -20.45
N GLU A 19 -9.82 -24.03 -20.31
CA GLU A 19 -9.53 -22.86 -19.48
C GLU A 19 -9.49 -23.16 -17.99
N THR A 20 -10.00 -24.33 -17.55
CA THR A 20 -9.92 -24.78 -16.15
C THR A 20 -8.47 -25.08 -15.73
N TYR A 21 -7.63 -25.47 -16.70
CA TYR A 21 -6.22 -25.76 -16.47
C TYR A 21 -5.32 -24.91 -17.37
N PRO A 22 -5.33 -23.59 -17.19
CA PRO A 22 -4.63 -22.66 -18.07
C PRO A 22 -3.10 -22.80 -17.93
N VAL A 23 -2.40 -22.46 -19.01
CA VAL A 23 -0.95 -22.23 -18.99
C VAL A 23 -0.63 -20.81 -18.53
N ARG A 24 0.62 -20.54 -18.17
CA ARG A 24 1.10 -19.18 -17.97
C ARG A 24 1.18 -18.45 -19.30
N THR A 25 0.65 -17.25 -19.34
CA THR A 25 0.71 -16.32 -20.47
C THR A 25 1.82 -15.31 -20.23
N GLU A 26 2.57 -14.98 -21.26
CA GLU A 26 3.62 -13.96 -21.23
C GLU A 26 3.06 -12.66 -20.65
N LYS A 27 3.82 -12.04 -19.73
CA LYS A 27 3.40 -10.84 -19.01
C LYS A 27 3.03 -9.67 -19.93
N GLU A 28 3.67 -9.58 -21.10
CA GLU A 28 3.40 -8.54 -22.11
C GLU A 28 1.95 -8.62 -22.63
N LYS A 29 1.44 -9.84 -22.84
CA LYS A 29 0.04 -10.05 -23.24
C LYS A 29 -0.92 -9.73 -22.10
N VAL A 30 -0.52 -10.02 -20.86
CA VAL A 30 -1.30 -9.66 -19.67
C VAL A 30 -1.36 -8.14 -19.52
N TYR A 31 -0.25 -7.43 -19.70
CA TYR A 31 -0.24 -5.95 -19.67
C TYR A 31 -1.09 -5.34 -20.79
N ALA A 32 -1.03 -5.89 -22.00
CA ALA A 32 -1.89 -5.44 -23.10
C ALA A 32 -3.40 -5.59 -22.76
N GLN A 33 -3.77 -6.67 -22.08
CA GLN A 33 -5.15 -6.83 -21.60
C GLN A 33 -5.49 -5.82 -20.52
N VAL A 34 -4.60 -5.57 -19.56
CA VAL A 34 -4.80 -4.54 -18.52
C VAL A 34 -5.02 -3.17 -19.14
N GLU A 35 -4.26 -2.79 -20.18
CA GLU A 35 -4.46 -1.51 -20.88
C GLU A 35 -5.84 -1.43 -21.53
N SER A 36 -6.24 -2.48 -22.25
CA SER A 36 -7.57 -2.56 -22.83
C SER A 36 -8.68 -2.44 -21.78
N ASP A 37 -8.51 -3.10 -20.64
CA ASP A 37 -9.48 -3.05 -19.55
C ASP A 37 -9.54 -1.65 -18.91
N LEU A 38 -8.40 -0.98 -18.72
CA LEU A 38 -8.35 0.40 -18.19
C LEU A 38 -9.01 1.40 -19.14
N GLU A 39 -8.87 1.24 -20.46
CA GLU A 39 -9.55 2.06 -21.44
C GLU A 39 -11.06 1.85 -21.39
N ASN A 40 -11.50 0.60 -21.38
CA ASN A 40 -12.92 0.25 -21.32
C ASN A 40 -13.56 0.67 -19.98
N ALA A 41 -12.86 0.50 -18.85
CA ALA A 41 -13.36 0.90 -17.53
C ALA A 41 -13.76 2.37 -17.47
N GLY A 42 -13.08 3.26 -18.21
CA GLY A 42 -13.41 4.68 -18.28
C GLY A 42 -14.82 4.96 -18.79
N GLN A 43 -15.39 4.07 -19.59
CA GLN A 43 -16.76 4.20 -20.10
C GLN A 43 -17.82 3.94 -19.01
N TYR A 44 -17.48 3.12 -18.00
CA TYR A 44 -18.40 2.67 -16.96
C TYR A 44 -18.21 3.40 -15.64
N ALA A 45 -16.98 3.73 -15.25
CA ALA A 45 -16.64 4.36 -13.97
C ALA A 45 -17.44 5.64 -13.69
N LYS A 46 -17.74 6.42 -14.73
CA LYS A 46 -18.54 7.64 -14.64
C LYS A 46 -19.97 7.42 -14.11
N TYR A 47 -20.53 6.22 -14.26
CA TYR A 47 -21.87 5.88 -13.78
C TYR A 47 -21.91 5.47 -12.30
N LEU A 48 -20.75 5.19 -11.68
CA LEU A 48 -20.65 4.77 -10.28
C LEU A 48 -20.75 5.95 -9.30
N GLY A 49 -20.81 7.17 -9.80
CA GLY A 49 -21.00 8.38 -9.00
C GLY A 49 -19.83 8.65 -8.06
N LYS A 50 -20.16 8.94 -6.78
CA LYS A 50 -19.17 9.29 -5.75
C LYS A 50 -19.07 8.26 -4.63
N ASN A 51 -19.67 7.08 -4.77
CA ASN A 51 -19.59 6.05 -3.76
C ASN A 51 -18.19 5.43 -3.76
N LYS A 52 -17.43 5.67 -2.70
CA LYS A 52 -16.02 5.29 -2.56
C LYS A 52 -15.80 3.78 -2.30
N TYR A 53 -16.86 3.02 -2.17
CA TYR A 53 -16.81 1.55 -2.14
C TYR A 53 -16.89 0.93 -3.56
N TYR A 54 -16.92 1.75 -4.58
CA TYR A 54 -16.84 1.35 -5.99
C TYR A 54 -15.64 2.02 -6.66
N ALA A 55 -15.16 1.40 -7.73
CA ALA A 55 -14.07 1.94 -8.55
C ALA A 55 -14.56 3.14 -9.40
N THR A 56 -14.72 4.29 -8.76
CA THR A 56 -15.13 5.55 -9.36
C THR A 56 -14.10 6.07 -10.35
N THR A 57 -14.43 7.15 -11.08
CA THR A 57 -13.48 7.80 -12.00
C THR A 57 -12.20 8.23 -11.30
N ASP A 58 -12.27 8.74 -10.05
CA ASP A 58 -11.07 9.09 -9.28
C ASP A 58 -10.20 7.85 -9.01
N ALA A 59 -10.82 6.73 -8.58
CA ALA A 59 -10.11 5.48 -8.34
C ALA A 59 -9.44 4.95 -9.62
N LEU A 60 -10.14 5.01 -10.75
CA LEU A 60 -9.60 4.62 -12.05
C LEU A 60 -8.41 5.49 -12.44
N ASN A 61 -8.47 6.81 -12.21
CA ASN A 61 -7.38 7.71 -12.54
C ASN A 61 -6.14 7.46 -11.67
N VAL A 62 -6.30 7.17 -10.38
CA VAL A 62 -5.16 6.76 -9.53
C VAL A 62 -4.54 5.47 -10.06
N LEU A 63 -5.36 4.45 -10.38
CA LEU A 63 -4.87 3.19 -10.94
C LEU A 63 -4.14 3.39 -12.28
N LYS A 64 -4.68 4.22 -13.18
CA LYS A 64 -4.02 4.56 -14.46
C LYS A 64 -2.67 5.24 -14.25
N ALA A 65 -2.58 6.16 -13.31
CA ALA A 65 -1.32 6.84 -12.98
C ALA A 65 -0.29 5.85 -12.43
N GLU A 66 -0.69 5.04 -11.44
CA GLU A 66 0.20 4.03 -10.84
C GLU A 66 0.67 2.99 -11.85
N TYR A 67 -0.25 2.47 -12.68
CA TYR A 67 0.07 1.55 -13.75
C TYR A 67 1.04 2.19 -14.77
N SER A 68 0.82 3.43 -15.16
CA SER A 68 1.67 4.11 -16.13
C SER A 68 3.08 4.32 -15.59
N LEU A 69 3.23 4.74 -14.34
CA LEU A 69 4.54 4.85 -13.69
C LEU A 69 5.22 3.47 -13.56
N TRP A 70 4.45 2.42 -13.28
CA TRP A 70 4.95 1.04 -13.26
C TRP A 70 5.51 0.63 -14.63
N MET A 71 4.77 0.86 -15.71
CA MET A 71 5.19 0.52 -17.08
C MET A 71 6.45 1.31 -17.48
N TYR A 72 6.50 2.59 -17.14
CA TYR A 72 7.66 3.43 -17.41
C TYR A 72 8.91 2.91 -16.70
N THR A 73 8.83 2.66 -15.41
CA THR A 73 9.99 2.39 -14.55
C THR A 73 10.46 0.95 -14.60
N THR A 74 9.54 -0.01 -14.74
CA THR A 74 9.84 -1.44 -14.58
C THR A 74 9.77 -2.24 -15.87
N GLN A 75 9.07 -1.74 -16.90
CA GLN A 75 8.86 -2.43 -18.17
C GLN A 75 9.47 -1.71 -19.38
N ASN A 76 10.24 -0.64 -19.16
CA ASN A 76 10.84 0.19 -20.20
C ASN A 76 9.82 0.74 -21.21
N GLY A 77 8.64 1.12 -20.74
CA GLY A 77 7.49 1.51 -21.59
C GLY A 77 7.67 2.82 -22.34
N GLY A 78 8.69 3.63 -22.01
CA GLY A 78 8.99 4.91 -22.65
C GLY A 78 8.10 6.07 -22.17
N ASP A 79 8.43 7.29 -22.64
CA ASP A 79 7.85 8.56 -22.15
C ASP A 79 6.35 8.71 -22.40
N GLY A 80 5.77 7.93 -23.31
CA GLY A 80 4.32 7.88 -23.51
C GLY A 80 3.56 7.52 -22.24
N TYR A 81 4.14 6.71 -21.36
CA TYR A 81 3.53 6.37 -20.07
C TYR A 81 3.60 7.52 -19.06
N LEU A 82 4.63 8.37 -19.10
CA LEU A 82 4.63 9.61 -18.29
C LEU A 82 3.50 10.55 -18.72
N SER A 83 3.23 10.65 -20.01
CA SER A 83 2.10 11.45 -20.53
C SER A 83 0.74 10.87 -20.08
N LYS A 84 0.56 9.55 -20.11
CA LYS A 84 -0.66 8.88 -19.59
C LYS A 84 -0.83 9.11 -18.08
N ALA A 85 0.26 9.04 -17.30
CA ALA A 85 0.22 9.34 -15.86
C ALA A 85 -0.17 10.81 -15.62
N GLN A 86 0.39 11.74 -16.37
CA GLN A 86 0.08 13.15 -16.25
C GLN A 86 -1.39 13.46 -16.57
N GLU A 87 -1.95 12.87 -17.61
CA GLU A 87 -3.37 12.99 -17.95
C GLU A 87 -4.26 12.50 -16.80
N ALA A 88 -3.99 11.31 -16.29
CA ALA A 88 -4.75 10.70 -15.21
C ALA A 88 -4.69 11.52 -13.90
N LEU A 89 -3.51 11.98 -13.50
CA LEU A 89 -3.33 12.82 -12.30
C LEU A 89 -3.92 14.22 -12.49
N GLY A 90 -3.81 14.78 -13.69
CA GLY A 90 -4.42 16.08 -14.02
C GLY A 90 -5.93 16.11 -13.80
N ALA A 91 -6.63 14.99 -14.06
CA ALA A 91 -8.05 14.85 -13.82
C ALA A 91 -8.44 14.86 -12.33
N LEU A 92 -7.49 14.59 -11.41
CA LEU A 92 -7.73 14.56 -9.96
C LEU A 92 -7.58 15.91 -9.27
N ASN A 93 -7.13 16.94 -9.99
CA ASN A 93 -6.99 18.30 -9.45
C ASN A 93 -6.08 18.35 -8.20
N ILE A 94 -4.85 17.90 -8.33
CA ILE A 94 -3.92 17.73 -7.21
C ILE A 94 -3.70 19.02 -6.42
N SER A 95 -4.12 19.02 -5.16
CA SER A 95 -3.96 20.12 -4.21
C SER A 95 -4.02 19.58 -2.76
N GLY A 96 -3.75 20.40 -1.77
CA GLY A 96 -3.88 20.00 -0.36
C GLY A 96 -5.32 19.92 0.17
N SER A 97 -6.31 20.36 -0.59
CA SER A 97 -7.68 20.60 -0.09
C SER A 97 -8.45 19.34 0.31
N ARG A 98 -8.05 18.16 -0.16
CA ARG A 98 -8.69 16.89 0.19
C ARG A 98 -7.99 16.14 1.33
N LEU A 99 -6.76 16.52 1.70
CA LEU A 99 -6.09 15.92 2.84
C LEU A 99 -6.77 16.33 4.15
N LEU A 100 -6.98 15.37 5.03
CA LEU A 100 -7.42 15.66 6.38
C LEU A 100 -6.25 16.22 7.20
N SER A 101 -6.51 17.23 8.04
CA SER A 101 -5.48 17.83 8.89
C SER A 101 -4.99 16.87 9.98
N ASP A 102 -5.88 16.03 10.50
CA ASP A 102 -5.55 14.99 11.45
C ASP A 102 -5.37 13.65 10.73
N TYR A 103 -4.12 13.16 10.73
CA TYR A 103 -3.75 11.91 10.09
C TYR A 103 -4.48 10.69 10.67
N ALA A 104 -4.65 10.64 11.99
CA ALA A 104 -5.31 9.51 12.65
C ALA A 104 -6.80 9.40 12.27
N SER A 105 -7.44 10.54 12.00
CA SER A 105 -8.85 10.55 11.60
C SER A 105 -9.15 9.91 10.25
N ILE A 106 -8.12 9.74 9.40
CA ILE A 106 -8.25 9.04 8.10
C ILE A 106 -8.67 7.58 8.31
N PHE A 107 -8.11 6.95 9.34
CA PHE A 107 -8.25 5.50 9.64
C PHE A 107 -9.31 5.23 10.72
N SER A 108 -10.07 6.24 11.09
CA SER A 108 -11.08 6.10 12.15
C SER A 108 -12.30 5.31 11.64
N ARG A 109 -12.72 4.30 12.40
CA ARG A 109 -13.96 3.54 12.18
C ARG A 109 -15.23 4.39 12.19
N THR A 110 -15.19 5.58 12.80
CA THR A 110 -16.31 6.52 12.86
C THR A 110 -16.25 7.61 11.79
N ASN A 111 -15.19 7.63 10.97
CA ASN A 111 -14.99 8.61 9.89
C ASN A 111 -14.72 7.90 8.55
N LYS A 112 -15.46 6.83 8.28
CA LYS A 112 -15.36 6.06 7.03
C LYS A 112 -15.67 6.95 5.81
N VAL A 113 -15.15 6.59 4.65
CA VAL A 113 -15.33 7.30 3.37
C VAL A 113 -15.16 8.82 3.47
N ASN A 114 -14.29 9.28 4.38
CA ASN A 114 -13.94 10.69 4.57
C ASN A 114 -13.42 11.34 3.28
N ASN A 115 -13.13 12.66 3.32
CA ASN A 115 -12.75 13.41 2.12
C ASN A 115 -11.47 12.91 1.44
N GLU A 116 -10.54 12.35 2.21
CA GLU A 116 -9.26 11.86 1.69
C GLU A 116 -9.38 10.47 1.03
N VAL A 117 -10.37 9.65 1.39
CA VAL A 117 -10.58 8.33 0.76
C VAL A 117 -11.01 8.48 -0.69
N ILE A 118 -10.40 7.73 -1.58
CA ILE A 118 -10.77 7.61 -3.00
C ILE A 118 -11.45 6.27 -3.27
N PHE A 119 -10.88 5.16 -2.77
CA PHE A 119 -11.44 3.82 -2.90
C PHE A 119 -11.12 2.98 -1.66
N ALA A 120 -12.14 2.33 -1.11
CA ALA A 120 -12.01 1.46 0.04
C ALA A 120 -12.91 0.23 -0.10
N LEU A 121 -12.54 -0.85 0.58
CA LEU A 121 -13.45 -1.97 0.84
C LEU A 121 -14.15 -1.73 2.18
N ASN A 122 -15.48 -1.84 2.16
CA ASN A 122 -16.28 -1.69 3.35
C ASN A 122 -16.04 -2.86 4.32
N ASN A 123 -15.64 -2.55 5.53
CA ASN A 123 -15.66 -3.44 6.67
C ASN A 123 -16.71 -2.93 7.65
N ASP A 124 -17.81 -3.66 7.83
CA ASP A 124 -18.86 -3.27 8.76
C ASP A 124 -19.37 -4.49 9.54
N GLN A 125 -19.35 -4.37 10.86
CA GLN A 125 -19.85 -5.41 11.73
C GLN A 125 -21.37 -5.65 11.54
N ALA A 126 -22.13 -4.59 11.27
CA ALA A 126 -23.57 -4.71 11.06
C ALA A 126 -23.89 -5.52 9.80
N ASP A 127 -23.04 -5.47 8.78
CA ASP A 127 -23.17 -6.24 7.54
C ASP A 127 -22.56 -7.65 7.66
N GLY A 128 -22.06 -8.03 8.84
CA GLY A 128 -21.33 -9.28 9.04
C GLY A 128 -19.95 -9.31 8.36
N ASN A 129 -19.53 -8.20 7.84
CA ASN A 129 -18.26 -8.03 7.11
C ASN A 129 -17.20 -7.42 8.01
N THR A 130 -16.66 -8.23 8.91
CA THR A 130 -15.55 -7.87 9.79
C THR A 130 -14.24 -8.45 9.24
N GLY A 131 -13.97 -8.30 7.97
CA GLY A 131 -12.89 -8.94 7.22
C GLY A 131 -11.45 -8.72 7.70
N SER A 132 -11.26 -8.44 8.94
CA SER A 132 -10.05 -7.85 9.48
C SER A 132 -9.16 -8.78 10.31
N SER A 133 -9.12 -10.05 9.99
CA SER A 133 -7.99 -10.88 10.44
C SER A 133 -6.63 -10.26 10.05
N TYR A 134 -6.59 -9.48 8.98
CA TYR A 134 -5.40 -8.74 8.58
C TYR A 134 -4.96 -7.74 9.67
N PHE A 135 -5.84 -6.84 10.09
CA PHE A 135 -5.50 -5.85 11.13
C PHE A 135 -5.25 -6.50 12.50
N ALA A 136 -5.96 -7.60 12.82
CA ALA A 136 -5.76 -8.35 14.04
C ALA A 136 -4.31 -8.85 14.20
N ASN A 137 -3.62 -9.11 13.10
CA ASN A 137 -2.23 -9.58 13.10
C ASN A 137 -1.22 -8.50 13.54
N MET A 138 -1.62 -7.24 13.68
CA MET A 138 -0.76 -6.13 14.05
C MET A 138 -0.70 -5.88 15.57
N TYR A 139 -1.60 -6.51 16.34
CA TYR A 139 -1.75 -6.24 17.78
C TYR A 139 -1.23 -7.38 18.64
N PRO A 140 -0.56 -7.06 19.78
CA PRO A 140 0.07 -8.04 20.65
C PRO A 140 -0.87 -9.15 21.12
N TYR A 141 -0.30 -10.31 21.43
CA TYR A 141 -1.05 -11.37 22.11
C TYR A 141 -1.44 -10.96 23.53
N TYR A 142 -2.61 -11.41 23.97
CA TYR A 142 -3.09 -11.16 25.33
C TYR A 142 -2.11 -11.73 26.39
N THR A 143 -1.35 -12.78 26.08
CA THR A 143 -0.33 -13.35 26.96
C THR A 143 0.91 -12.48 27.13
N ASP A 144 1.17 -11.60 26.17
CA ASP A 144 2.34 -10.70 26.19
C ASP A 144 2.02 -9.38 26.88
N VAL A 145 0.76 -9.00 26.93
CA VAL A 145 0.28 -7.78 27.59
C VAL A 145 -0.11 -8.07 29.03
N ASP A 146 0.35 -7.25 29.99
CA ASP A 146 -0.10 -7.34 31.38
C ASP A 146 -1.62 -7.11 31.46
N SER A 147 -2.33 -8.00 32.15
CA SER A 147 -3.79 -8.05 32.16
C SER A 147 -4.48 -6.75 32.59
N LYS A 148 -3.80 -5.90 33.37
CA LYS A 148 -4.30 -4.57 33.74
C LYS A 148 -4.44 -3.60 32.55
N TYR A 149 -3.80 -3.92 31.41
CA TYR A 149 -3.86 -3.10 30.18
C TYR A 149 -4.73 -3.70 29.08
N TRP A 150 -5.40 -4.84 29.29
CA TRP A 150 -6.17 -5.51 28.23
C TRP A 150 -7.33 -4.67 27.67
N SER A 151 -7.77 -3.68 28.39
CA SER A 151 -8.88 -2.82 27.95
C SER A 151 -8.43 -1.48 27.42
N ASN A 152 -7.23 -1.03 27.72
CA ASN A 152 -6.68 0.28 27.34
C ASN A 152 -5.26 0.43 27.92
N PRO A 153 -4.27 0.99 27.21
CA PRO A 153 -4.37 1.56 25.86
C PRO A 153 -4.01 0.57 24.75
N VAL A 154 -3.70 -0.69 25.07
CA VAL A 154 -3.14 -1.66 24.12
C VAL A 154 -4.24 -2.55 23.56
N PRO A 155 -4.53 -2.50 22.25
CA PRO A 155 -5.34 -3.52 21.61
C PRO A 155 -4.63 -4.88 21.71
N ILE A 156 -5.41 -5.95 21.87
CA ILE A 156 -4.88 -7.31 21.93
C ILE A 156 -5.49 -8.20 20.86
N SER A 157 -4.67 -9.06 20.26
CA SER A 157 -5.09 -10.02 19.26
C SER A 157 -4.06 -11.13 19.07
N GLY A 158 -3.54 -11.35 17.87
CA GLY A 158 -2.60 -12.40 17.54
C GLY A 158 -1.50 -11.88 16.62
N GLN A 159 -0.53 -11.15 17.18
CA GLN A 159 0.49 -10.46 16.42
C GLN A 159 1.36 -11.40 15.57
N PHE A 160 1.30 -11.23 14.26
CA PHE A 160 2.21 -11.84 13.29
C PHE A 160 3.05 -10.80 12.56
N LEU A 161 2.65 -9.53 12.64
CA LEU A 161 3.29 -8.40 11.95
C LEU A 161 3.66 -7.34 12.97
N ASP A 162 4.88 -6.87 12.88
CA ASP A 162 5.38 -5.70 13.61
C ASP A 162 6.36 -4.93 12.74
N LEU A 163 6.59 -3.68 13.09
CA LEU A 163 7.58 -2.84 12.44
C LEU A 163 8.99 -3.31 12.80
N SER A 164 9.89 -3.40 11.81
CA SER A 164 11.28 -3.76 12.10
C SER A 164 11.92 -2.74 13.05
N PRO A 165 12.86 -3.17 13.94
CA PRO A 165 13.53 -2.24 14.85
C PRO A 165 14.22 -1.05 14.13
N SER A 166 14.75 -1.29 12.93
CA SER A 166 15.36 -0.23 12.11
C SER A 166 14.32 0.82 11.69
N PHE A 167 13.12 0.39 11.31
CA PHE A 167 12.06 1.30 10.91
C PHE A 167 11.42 2.01 12.12
N GLN A 168 11.28 1.33 13.26
CA GLN A 168 10.89 1.98 14.53
C GLN A 168 11.82 3.16 14.85
N ASN A 169 13.15 3.00 14.65
CA ASN A 169 14.11 4.08 14.83
C ASN A 169 13.90 5.22 13.83
N VAL A 170 13.54 4.92 12.57
CA VAL A 170 13.21 5.97 11.58
C VAL A 170 12.00 6.77 12.03
N LEU A 171 10.95 6.11 12.50
CA LEU A 171 9.75 6.78 13.01
C LEU A 171 10.06 7.65 14.24
N GLN A 172 10.79 7.09 15.23
CA GLN A 172 11.15 7.83 16.43
C GLN A 172 12.00 9.07 16.09
N LYS A 173 12.98 8.92 15.17
CA LYS A 173 13.79 10.03 14.69
C LYS A 173 12.94 11.10 13.99
N SER A 174 12.00 10.69 13.13
CA SER A 174 11.09 11.64 12.47
C SER A 174 10.26 12.42 13.47
N LYS A 175 9.79 11.77 14.53
CA LYS A 175 9.07 12.44 15.62
C LYS A 175 9.94 13.42 16.38
N ASP A 176 11.13 12.99 16.80
CA ASP A 176 11.98 13.77 17.69
C ASP A 176 12.62 14.98 16.98
N GLU A 177 13.04 14.82 15.72
CA GLU A 177 13.72 15.87 14.95
C GLU A 177 12.76 16.77 14.19
N ASN A 178 11.63 16.24 13.72
CA ASN A 178 10.73 16.93 12.80
C ASN A 178 9.32 17.14 13.37
N ASN A 179 9.04 16.66 14.57
CA ASN A 179 7.70 16.70 15.18
C ASN A 179 6.63 16.06 14.28
N ASP A 180 6.96 14.91 13.67
CA ASP A 180 6.07 14.20 12.73
C ASP A 180 4.80 13.72 13.45
N SER A 181 3.68 14.33 13.12
CA SER A 181 2.38 14.09 13.74
C SER A 181 1.78 12.71 13.42
N ARG A 182 2.33 11.99 12.44
CA ARG A 182 1.85 10.67 12.01
C ARG A 182 2.32 9.56 12.95
N VAL A 183 3.47 9.76 13.59
CA VAL A 183 4.18 8.68 14.28
C VAL A 183 3.33 8.03 15.38
N ASP A 184 2.63 8.80 16.19
CA ASP A 184 1.79 8.26 17.26
C ASP A 184 0.58 7.46 16.73
N CYS A 185 0.12 7.76 15.53
CA CYS A 185 -0.89 6.96 14.84
C CYS A 185 -0.31 5.66 14.28
N ILE A 186 0.94 5.67 13.82
CA ILE A 186 1.57 4.52 13.15
C ILE A 186 2.14 3.53 14.15
N TYR A 187 2.82 4.02 15.19
CA TYR A 187 3.67 3.25 16.08
C TYR A 187 3.21 3.35 17.53
N GLY A 188 2.57 2.31 18.00
CA GLY A 188 2.24 2.12 19.41
C GLY A 188 3.37 1.38 20.12
N HIS A 189 3.78 1.87 21.30
CA HIS A 189 4.80 1.23 22.12
C HIS A 189 4.66 1.61 23.59
N GLY A 190 5.26 0.81 24.46
CA GLY A 190 5.33 1.13 25.90
C GLY A 190 5.57 -0.08 26.79
N ASN A 191 5.78 0.18 28.08
CA ASN A 191 6.04 -0.84 29.10
C ASN A 191 4.74 -1.52 29.56
N TYR A 192 3.93 -1.99 28.61
CA TYR A 192 2.65 -2.64 28.84
C TYR A 192 2.71 -4.16 28.90
N GLY A 193 3.88 -4.73 28.61
CA GLY A 193 4.09 -6.18 28.64
C GLY A 193 4.16 -6.75 30.05
N VAL A 194 3.93 -8.07 30.14
CA VAL A 194 4.07 -8.82 31.41
C VAL A 194 5.44 -8.57 32.02
N GLY A 195 5.46 -8.21 33.31
CA GLY A 195 6.68 -7.84 34.01
C GLY A 195 7.26 -6.47 33.61
N GLY A 196 6.47 -5.60 33.00
CA GLY A 196 6.89 -4.27 32.58
C GLY A 196 7.75 -4.24 31.31
N LYS A 197 7.69 -5.30 30.50
CA LYS A 197 8.39 -5.35 29.22
C LYS A 197 7.83 -4.29 28.27
N ASN A 198 8.73 -3.66 27.49
CA ASN A 198 8.32 -2.84 26.37
C ASN A 198 7.75 -3.75 25.26
N ILE A 199 6.60 -3.37 24.76
CA ILE A 199 5.95 -4.00 23.60
C ILE A 199 5.64 -2.95 22.55
N THR A 200 5.51 -3.40 21.30
CA THR A 200 5.29 -2.55 20.12
C THR A 200 4.16 -3.09 19.28
N TRP A 201 3.50 -2.22 18.54
CA TRP A 201 2.45 -2.61 17.59
C TRP A 201 2.22 -1.53 16.54
N VAL A 202 1.62 -1.89 15.41
CA VAL A 202 1.10 -0.91 14.45
C VAL A 202 -0.19 -0.32 15.00
N ASN A 203 -0.26 1.01 15.16
CA ASN A 203 -1.35 1.69 15.85
C ASN A 203 -2.36 2.36 14.89
N LYS A 204 -2.29 2.05 13.61
CA LYS A 204 -2.98 2.80 12.54
C LYS A 204 -4.46 2.47 12.39
N PHE A 205 -4.84 1.20 12.52
CA PHE A 205 -6.19 0.70 12.26
C PHE A 205 -6.85 0.21 13.55
N LEU A 206 -7.05 1.13 14.50
CA LEU A 206 -7.49 0.77 15.84
C LEU A 206 -8.87 0.10 15.86
N PRO A 207 -8.98 -1.08 16.49
CA PRO A 207 -10.27 -1.73 16.70
C PRO A 207 -11.10 -1.00 17.76
N ALA A 208 -12.39 -1.27 17.77
CA ALA A 208 -13.21 -0.94 18.92
C ALA A 208 -13.35 -2.14 19.86
N MET A 209 -13.50 -1.88 21.15
CA MET A 209 -13.86 -2.90 22.09
C MET A 209 -15.39 -3.04 22.16
N THR A 210 -15.88 -4.27 22.14
CA THR A 210 -17.31 -4.55 22.37
C THR A 210 -17.69 -4.17 23.81
N PRO A 211 -18.67 -3.30 24.04
CA PRO A 211 -19.09 -2.94 25.38
C PRO A 211 -19.46 -4.19 26.21
N GLY A 212 -18.88 -4.30 27.42
CA GLY A 212 -19.13 -5.41 28.32
C GLY A 212 -18.45 -6.73 27.95
N SER A 213 -17.56 -6.73 26.98
CA SER A 213 -16.78 -7.90 26.52
C SER A 213 -15.31 -7.50 26.34
N ASN A 214 -14.42 -8.49 26.35
CA ASN A 214 -13.01 -8.32 25.97
C ASN A 214 -12.76 -8.59 24.48
N THR A 215 -13.82 -8.57 23.67
CA THR A 215 -13.74 -8.85 22.23
C THR A 215 -13.55 -7.55 21.46
N TYR A 216 -12.57 -7.53 20.58
CA TYR A 216 -12.31 -6.41 19.69
C TYR A 216 -13.07 -6.55 18.37
N ILE A 217 -13.53 -5.43 17.85
CA ILE A 217 -14.20 -5.30 16.56
C ILE A 217 -13.24 -4.58 15.62
N PHE A 218 -12.84 -5.26 14.57
CA PHE A 218 -11.97 -4.72 13.53
C PHE A 218 -12.81 -4.37 12.30
N ASP A 219 -13.57 -3.31 12.34
CA ASP A 219 -14.45 -2.85 11.27
C ASP A 219 -13.99 -1.55 10.61
N VAL A 220 -12.70 -1.25 10.70
CA VAL A 220 -12.08 -0.17 9.92
C VAL A 220 -12.06 -0.58 8.45
N ASP A 221 -12.41 0.34 7.56
CA ASP A 221 -12.36 0.08 6.12
C ASP A 221 -10.93 -0.20 5.66
N LEU A 222 -10.78 -1.12 4.72
CA LEU A 222 -9.51 -1.34 4.05
C LEU A 222 -9.35 -0.31 2.92
N LEU A 223 -8.46 0.67 3.14
CA LEU A 223 -8.19 1.73 2.18
C LEU A 223 -7.29 1.21 1.05
N TYR A 224 -7.79 1.26 -0.18
CA TYR A 224 -6.99 0.97 -1.38
C TYR A 224 -6.34 2.22 -1.93
N TYR A 225 -7.13 3.28 -2.10
CA TYR A 225 -6.66 4.55 -2.60
C TYR A 225 -7.14 5.70 -1.74
N ARG A 226 -6.23 6.56 -1.36
CA ARG A 226 -6.52 7.83 -0.74
C ARG A 226 -5.76 8.98 -1.43
N TYR A 227 -6.23 10.18 -1.23
CA TYR A 227 -5.76 11.32 -1.99
C TYR A 227 -4.27 11.62 -1.81
N ALA A 228 -3.70 11.33 -0.63
CA ALA A 228 -2.26 11.43 -0.42
C ALA A 228 -1.45 10.56 -1.41
N LEU A 229 -1.98 9.38 -1.82
CA LEU A 229 -1.30 8.57 -2.85
C LEU A 229 -1.29 9.29 -4.21
N ALA A 230 -2.39 9.93 -4.60
CA ALA A 230 -2.42 10.71 -5.84
C ALA A 230 -1.40 11.87 -5.81
N VAL A 231 -1.26 12.54 -4.66
CA VAL A 231 -0.24 13.59 -4.47
C VAL A 231 1.18 13.03 -4.58
N MET A 232 1.43 11.87 -4.00
CA MET A 232 2.75 11.22 -4.07
C MET A 232 3.08 10.70 -5.47
N LEU A 233 2.09 10.16 -6.19
CA LEU A 233 2.27 9.76 -7.60
C LEU A 233 2.56 10.97 -8.51
N ASP A 234 1.95 12.12 -8.22
CA ASP A 234 2.25 13.38 -8.93
C ASP A 234 3.69 13.87 -8.66
N ALA A 235 4.15 13.75 -7.42
CA ALA A 235 5.55 14.03 -7.08
C ALA A 235 6.52 13.06 -7.79
N GLU A 236 6.20 11.77 -7.81
CA GLU A 236 6.97 10.72 -8.48
C GLU A 236 7.00 10.95 -10.01
N LEU A 237 5.88 11.30 -10.63
CA LEU A 237 5.79 11.66 -12.05
C LEU A 237 6.73 12.80 -12.39
N LYS A 238 6.67 13.91 -11.63
CA LYS A 238 7.53 15.09 -11.85
C LYS A 238 9.00 14.78 -11.65
N TYR A 239 9.33 13.90 -10.70
CA TYR A 239 10.69 13.39 -10.52
C TYR A 239 11.20 12.69 -11.79
N TYR A 240 10.40 11.84 -12.43
CA TYR A 240 10.76 11.18 -13.69
C TYR A 240 10.75 12.10 -14.91
N GLN A 241 10.08 13.24 -14.83
CA GLN A 241 10.12 14.31 -15.82
C GLN A 241 11.30 15.29 -15.61
N ASP A 242 12.21 15.02 -14.64
CA ASP A 242 13.29 15.89 -14.19
C ASP A 242 12.81 17.28 -13.66
N ASP A 243 11.51 17.44 -13.38
CA ASP A 243 10.95 18.61 -12.70
C ASP A 243 11.03 18.45 -11.17
N TYR A 244 12.25 18.56 -10.64
CA TYR A 244 12.50 18.38 -9.21
C TYR A 244 11.83 19.45 -8.34
N SER A 245 11.73 20.68 -8.85
CA SER A 245 11.01 21.75 -8.17
C SER A 245 9.49 21.47 -8.07
N GLY A 246 8.90 20.98 -9.15
CA GLY A 246 7.51 20.55 -9.18
C GLY A 246 7.27 19.33 -8.28
N ALA A 247 8.20 18.36 -8.27
CA ALA A 247 8.13 17.20 -7.38
C ALA A 247 8.09 17.62 -5.90
N LEU A 248 8.98 18.54 -5.48
CA LEU A 248 8.96 19.06 -4.12
C LEU A 248 7.70 19.82 -3.75
N LYS A 249 7.09 20.56 -4.70
CA LYS A 249 5.80 21.22 -4.44
C LYS A 249 4.71 20.20 -4.08
N SER A 250 4.67 19.08 -4.79
CA SER A 250 3.70 18.01 -4.49
C SER A 250 4.05 17.28 -3.19
N LEU A 251 5.31 16.92 -2.95
CA LEU A 251 5.78 16.33 -1.70
C LEU A 251 5.44 17.20 -0.50
N ASN A 252 5.67 18.51 -0.59
CA ASN A 252 5.43 19.45 0.50
C ASN A 252 3.95 19.60 0.87
N ILE A 253 3.01 19.17 0.01
CA ILE A 253 1.58 19.07 0.39
C ILE A 253 1.39 18.04 1.51
N VAL A 254 2.02 16.86 1.38
CA VAL A 254 1.95 15.79 2.39
C VAL A 254 2.83 16.16 3.60
N ALA A 255 4.05 16.61 3.36
CA ALA A 255 5.00 17.02 4.40
C ALA A 255 4.47 18.15 5.30
N LYS A 256 3.77 19.12 4.73
CA LYS A 256 3.11 20.18 5.51
C LYS A 256 2.11 19.61 6.52
N ARG A 257 1.29 18.65 6.14
CA ARG A 257 0.38 17.98 7.07
C ARG A 257 1.16 17.25 8.18
N ALA A 258 2.21 16.53 7.80
CA ALA A 258 3.00 15.70 8.70
C ALA A 258 3.80 16.52 9.72
N TYR A 259 4.49 17.56 9.25
CA TYR A 259 5.46 18.33 10.04
C TYR A 259 4.98 19.72 10.46
N GLY A 260 3.85 20.18 9.93
CA GLY A 260 3.33 21.55 10.20
C GLY A 260 4.18 22.67 9.58
N VAL A 261 5.09 22.36 8.68
CA VAL A 261 6.05 23.31 8.07
C VAL A 261 5.78 23.43 6.58
N GLU A 262 5.62 24.68 6.11
CA GLU A 262 5.60 24.97 4.67
C GLU A 262 6.99 24.72 4.09
N ASP A 263 7.02 24.19 2.86
CA ASP A 263 8.28 23.93 2.14
C ASP A 263 9.33 23.19 2.99
N PHE A 264 8.91 22.09 3.63
CA PHE A 264 9.78 21.26 4.47
C PHE A 264 10.98 20.75 3.66
N TYR A 265 10.73 20.19 2.47
CA TYR A 265 11.77 19.80 1.50
C TYR A 265 12.10 20.97 0.59
N LYS A 266 13.42 21.32 0.47
CA LYS A 266 13.88 22.50 -0.25
C LYS A 266 14.94 22.18 -1.31
N GLU A 267 15.69 21.10 -1.11
CA GLU A 267 16.80 20.76 -1.99
C GLU A 267 16.31 20.06 -3.27
N THR A 268 16.57 20.68 -4.42
CA THR A 268 16.09 20.24 -5.75
C THR A 268 17.06 19.34 -6.50
N SER A 269 18.10 18.80 -5.83
CA SER A 269 18.95 17.80 -6.48
C SER A 269 18.19 16.49 -6.67
N LYS A 270 18.51 15.75 -7.74
CA LYS A 270 17.87 14.47 -8.06
C LYS A 270 17.92 13.50 -6.88
N SER A 271 19.06 13.40 -6.19
CA SER A 271 19.21 12.51 -5.04
C SER A 271 18.33 12.95 -3.86
N ALA A 272 18.33 14.25 -3.53
CA ALA A 272 17.54 14.75 -2.41
C ALA A 272 16.02 14.55 -2.61
N VAL A 273 15.55 14.78 -3.84
CA VAL A 273 14.13 14.52 -4.19
C VAL A 273 13.79 13.04 -4.11
N LEU A 274 14.70 12.16 -4.59
CA LEU A 274 14.51 10.72 -4.47
C LEU A 274 14.45 10.25 -3.01
N ASP A 275 15.38 10.75 -2.18
CA ASP A 275 15.42 10.42 -0.76
C ASP A 275 14.16 10.90 -0.03
N ALA A 276 13.65 12.09 -0.38
CA ALA A 276 12.39 12.62 0.14
C ALA A 276 11.18 11.79 -0.29
N LEU A 277 11.11 11.34 -1.55
CA LEU A 277 10.07 10.42 -2.03
C LEU A 277 10.08 9.11 -1.25
N VAL A 278 11.24 8.49 -1.10
CA VAL A 278 11.40 7.23 -0.35
C VAL A 278 10.96 7.41 1.10
N HIS A 279 11.38 8.50 1.75
CA HIS A 279 11.04 8.80 3.13
C HIS A 279 9.53 8.96 3.31
N GLU A 280 8.90 9.80 2.48
CA GLU A 280 7.46 10.06 2.59
C GLU A 280 6.61 8.82 2.25
N TYR A 281 6.93 8.07 1.19
CA TYR A 281 6.25 6.81 0.92
C TYR A 281 6.35 5.83 2.09
N SER A 282 7.52 5.74 2.72
CA SER A 282 7.78 4.78 3.80
C SER A 282 6.99 5.08 5.08
N ILE A 283 6.79 6.35 5.44
CA ILE A 283 6.07 6.72 6.65
C ILE A 283 4.57 6.87 6.38
N GLU A 284 4.22 7.57 5.31
CA GLU A 284 2.83 7.92 5.00
C GLU A 284 1.94 6.69 4.81
N PHE A 285 2.46 5.62 4.17
CA PHE A 285 1.67 4.47 3.75
C PHE A 285 2.00 3.17 4.49
N VAL A 286 2.50 3.26 5.72
CA VAL A 286 2.69 2.07 6.56
C VAL A 286 1.40 1.24 6.59
N GLU A 287 1.52 -0.06 6.29
CA GLU A 287 0.43 -1.05 6.29
C GLU A 287 -0.75 -0.75 5.34
N GLU A 288 -0.54 0.06 4.30
CA GLU A 288 -1.54 0.31 3.26
C GLU A 288 -1.25 -0.43 1.94
N GLY A 289 -0.21 -1.28 1.89
CA GLY A 289 0.14 -2.05 0.70
C GLY A 289 0.82 -1.25 -0.42
N VAL A 290 1.16 0.01 -0.21
CA VAL A 290 1.72 0.93 -1.21
C VAL A 290 3.24 0.86 -1.30
N ILE A 291 3.93 0.77 -0.16
CA ILE A 291 5.39 0.98 -0.03
C ILE A 291 6.18 0.04 -0.94
N TRP A 292 5.83 -1.24 -0.97
CA TRP A 292 6.52 -2.26 -1.78
C TRP A 292 6.61 -1.85 -3.25
N TRP A 293 5.49 -1.42 -3.82
CA TRP A 293 5.41 -1.03 -5.22
C TRP A 293 6.13 0.28 -5.50
N ALA A 294 6.01 1.25 -4.62
CA ALA A 294 6.71 2.53 -4.72
C ALA A 294 8.24 2.33 -4.68
N LEU A 295 8.75 1.53 -3.74
CA LEU A 295 10.19 1.26 -3.65
C LEU A 295 10.75 0.52 -4.87
N ILE A 296 9.96 -0.38 -5.49
CA ILE A 296 10.34 -1.03 -6.76
C ILE A 296 10.41 0.01 -7.88
N ARG A 297 9.38 0.86 -8.05
CA ARG A 297 9.37 1.90 -9.07
C ARG A 297 10.52 2.89 -8.91
N LEU A 298 10.84 3.28 -7.67
CA LEU A 298 11.94 4.19 -7.35
C LEU A 298 13.33 3.52 -7.39
N GLY A 299 13.41 2.20 -7.63
CA GLY A 299 14.67 1.45 -7.64
C GLY A 299 15.35 1.35 -6.28
N LYS A 300 14.59 1.49 -5.18
CA LYS A 300 15.11 1.56 -3.81
C LYS A 300 14.78 0.35 -2.93
N ILE A 301 14.14 -0.68 -3.49
CA ILE A 301 13.67 -1.83 -2.71
C ILE A 301 14.81 -2.60 -2.04
N GLU A 302 15.97 -2.77 -2.71
CA GLU A 302 17.13 -3.49 -2.15
C GLU A 302 17.82 -2.65 -1.07
N GLU A 303 17.89 -1.32 -1.23
CA GLU A 303 18.46 -0.42 -0.23
C GLU A 303 17.61 -0.38 1.05
N CYS A 304 16.30 -0.35 0.91
CA CYS A 304 15.36 -0.30 2.02
C CYS A 304 15.07 -1.66 2.66
N ASN A 305 15.38 -2.77 1.97
CA ASN A 305 15.15 -4.12 2.47
C ASN A 305 16.40 -5.00 2.34
N PRO A 306 17.24 -5.09 3.39
CA PRO A 306 18.47 -5.86 3.38
C PRO A 306 18.26 -7.36 3.06
N THR A 307 17.13 -7.93 3.42
CA THR A 307 16.77 -9.32 3.10
C THR A 307 16.64 -9.51 1.59
N ILE A 308 15.93 -8.59 0.91
CA ILE A 308 15.82 -8.61 -0.56
C ILE A 308 17.20 -8.43 -1.20
N ALA A 309 18.02 -7.51 -0.70
CA ALA A 309 19.38 -7.32 -1.19
C ALA A 309 20.26 -8.57 -1.07
N GLU A 310 20.15 -9.29 0.05
CA GLU A 310 20.90 -10.52 0.27
C GLU A 310 20.43 -11.66 -0.66
N TYR A 311 19.13 -11.94 -0.67
CA TYR A 311 18.59 -13.02 -1.48
C TYR A 311 18.65 -12.73 -2.97
N GLY A 312 18.57 -11.46 -3.40
CA GLY A 312 18.73 -11.02 -4.78
C GLY A 312 20.10 -11.34 -5.38
N LYS A 313 21.13 -11.53 -4.55
CA LYS A 313 22.44 -12.02 -5.01
C LYS A 313 22.38 -13.46 -5.54
N LYS A 314 21.49 -14.28 -4.97
CA LYS A 314 21.31 -15.70 -5.31
C LYS A 314 20.19 -15.90 -6.32
N ASN A 315 19.13 -15.11 -6.23
CA ASN A 315 17.96 -15.20 -7.11
C ASN A 315 17.63 -13.83 -7.71
N LYS A 316 17.93 -13.64 -8.97
CA LYS A 316 17.65 -12.37 -9.70
C LYS A 316 16.15 -12.07 -9.85
N ASN A 317 15.30 -13.07 -9.63
CA ASN A 317 13.85 -12.95 -9.66
C ASN A 317 13.24 -12.90 -8.24
N ILE A 318 14.02 -12.50 -7.23
CA ILE A 318 13.55 -12.45 -5.82
C ILE A 318 12.30 -11.59 -5.63
N LEU A 319 12.07 -10.60 -6.48
CA LEU A 319 10.88 -9.74 -6.44
C LEU A 319 9.63 -10.42 -7.03
N LEU A 320 9.79 -11.57 -7.68
CA LEU A 320 8.67 -12.39 -8.15
C LEU A 320 8.38 -13.47 -7.12
N LEU A 321 7.10 -13.70 -6.82
CA LEU A 321 6.69 -14.76 -5.92
C LEU A 321 6.70 -16.13 -6.60
N PRO A 322 6.99 -17.21 -5.87
CA PRO A 322 6.84 -18.56 -6.37
C PRO A 322 5.36 -18.90 -6.59
N VAL A 323 5.10 -19.77 -7.57
CA VAL A 323 3.79 -20.43 -7.67
C VAL A 323 3.70 -21.46 -6.55
N SER A 324 2.59 -21.46 -5.80
CA SER A 324 2.42 -22.39 -4.69
C SER A 324 2.42 -23.84 -5.16
N GLN A 325 3.00 -24.74 -4.37
CA GLN A 325 3.01 -26.17 -4.68
C GLN A 325 1.59 -26.73 -4.84
N ALA A 326 0.62 -26.22 -4.10
CA ALA A 326 -0.78 -26.61 -4.23
C ALA A 326 -1.35 -26.26 -5.62
N ALA A 327 -0.98 -25.10 -6.18
CA ALA A 327 -1.41 -24.71 -7.52
C ALA A 327 -0.75 -25.59 -8.60
N LEU A 328 0.55 -25.87 -8.48
CA LEU A 328 1.27 -26.77 -9.38
C LEU A 328 0.71 -28.19 -9.35
N ASN A 329 0.36 -28.70 -8.17
CA ASN A 329 -0.24 -30.04 -8.03
C ASN A 329 -1.66 -30.12 -8.61
N ARG A 330 -2.41 -29.03 -8.61
CA ARG A 330 -3.78 -28.97 -9.17
C ARG A 330 -3.81 -28.77 -10.66
N ASN A 331 -2.81 -28.10 -11.22
CA ASN A 331 -2.73 -27.79 -12.64
C ASN A 331 -1.31 -28.07 -13.15
N SER A 332 -1.13 -29.22 -13.79
CA SER A 332 0.15 -29.68 -14.36
C SER A 332 0.64 -28.82 -15.55
N ASN A 333 -0.20 -27.92 -16.07
CA ASN A 333 0.20 -26.98 -17.13
C ASN A 333 0.94 -25.77 -16.58
N LEU A 334 0.94 -25.57 -15.25
CA LEU A 334 1.68 -24.49 -14.62
C LEU A 334 3.14 -24.87 -14.44
N THR A 335 4.02 -23.92 -14.65
CA THR A 335 5.44 -24.01 -14.34
C THR A 335 5.80 -23.11 -13.17
N GLN A 336 6.85 -23.44 -12.43
CA GLN A 336 7.34 -22.61 -11.35
C GLN A 336 7.93 -21.28 -11.88
N THR A 337 7.84 -20.23 -11.08
CA THR A 337 8.54 -18.97 -11.36
C THR A 337 10.04 -19.20 -11.41
N VAL A 338 10.72 -18.69 -12.44
CA VAL A 338 12.17 -18.84 -12.61
C VAL A 338 12.92 -18.34 -11.39
N GLY A 339 13.87 -19.13 -10.90
CA GLY A 339 14.64 -18.86 -9.69
C GLY A 339 14.03 -19.43 -8.40
N TRP A 340 12.85 -20.07 -8.47
CA TRP A 340 12.14 -20.65 -7.33
C TRP A 340 11.92 -22.18 -7.45
N GLY A 341 12.53 -22.85 -8.39
CA GLY A 341 12.52 -24.30 -8.49
C GLY A 341 13.48 -24.94 -7.47
N ALA A 342 13.43 -26.28 -7.34
CA ALA A 342 14.51 -27.01 -6.71
C ALA A 342 15.81 -26.64 -7.45
N THR A 343 16.77 -26.13 -6.71
CA THR A 343 18.14 -25.98 -7.25
C THR A 343 18.65 -27.39 -7.52
N ASP A 344 18.88 -27.74 -8.78
CA ASP A 344 19.66 -28.90 -9.13
C ASP A 344 21.07 -28.84 -8.52
#